data_85d7bf4b2a517cf6a27edead82d16f15
#
_entry.id   85d7bf4b2a517cf6a27edead82d16f15
#
_cell.length_a   1.000
_cell.length_b   1.000
_cell.length_c   1.000
_cell.angle_alpha   90.00
_cell.angle_beta   90.00
_cell.angle_gamma   90.00
#
_symmetry.space_group_name_H-M   'P 1'
#
loop_
_entity.id
_entity.type
_entity.pdbx_description
1 polymer ?
#
loop_
_entity_poly.entity_id
_entity_poly.type
_entity_poly.pdbx_seq_one_letter_code
_entity_poly.pdbx_strand_id
1 'polypeptide(L)'
;GIKPESVKGYDHEEFTHMSVAVDVLSGAADCGMAIYAAAKALDLDFIPMDREQYDLVIPSEFLEDPNIRAVLDTIRSQRFRDRVREFGGYDPSKSGELAMEFNP
;
A
#
# COMPACT_ATOMS: atom_id res chain seq x y z
N GLY A 1 -20.59 -5.50 21.57
CA GLY A 1 -19.82 -5.73 20.37
C GLY A 1 -19.94 -7.18 19.85
N ILE A 2 -19.54 -7.37 18.63
CA ILE A 2 -19.54 -8.70 17.98
C ILE A 2 -18.24 -9.40 18.36
N LYS A 3 -18.33 -10.66 18.80
CA LYS A 3 -17.15 -11.47 19.08
C LYS A 3 -16.52 -11.97 17.78
N PRO A 4 -15.18 -11.95 17.65
CA PRO A 4 -14.51 -12.41 16.42
C PRO A 4 -14.89 -13.82 16.00
N GLU A 5 -15.00 -14.74 16.95
CA GLU A 5 -15.35 -16.15 16.70
C GLU A 5 -16.77 -16.34 16.18
N SER A 6 -17.64 -15.33 16.29
CA SER A 6 -18.98 -15.38 15.71
C SER A 6 -19.04 -14.91 14.25
N VAL A 7 -17.94 -14.36 13.74
CA VAL A 7 -17.84 -13.90 12.35
C VAL A 7 -17.30 -15.05 11.49
N LYS A 8 -18.10 -15.55 10.56
CA LYS A 8 -17.69 -16.63 9.67
C LYS A 8 -16.52 -16.17 8.79
N GLY A 9 -15.42 -16.95 8.80
CA GLY A 9 -14.24 -16.64 8.01
C GLY A 9 -13.31 -15.60 8.63
N TYR A 10 -13.56 -15.18 9.86
CA TYR A 10 -12.71 -14.18 10.54
C TYR A 10 -11.24 -14.61 10.61
N ASP A 11 -10.98 -15.88 10.77
CA ASP A 11 -9.63 -16.47 10.84
C ASP A 11 -9.06 -16.88 9.47
N HIS A 12 -9.80 -16.66 8.38
CA HIS A 12 -9.28 -16.86 7.03
C HIS A 12 -8.31 -15.74 6.67
N GLU A 13 -7.06 -16.10 6.40
CA GLU A 13 -6.00 -15.16 6.09
C GLU A 13 -5.55 -15.27 4.62
N GLU A 14 -5.24 -14.15 4.03
CA GLU A 14 -4.59 -14.05 2.73
C GLU A 14 -3.26 -13.33 2.85
N PHE A 15 -2.33 -13.60 1.95
CA PHE A 15 -0.98 -13.03 2.02
C PHE A 15 -0.81 -11.71 1.27
N THR A 16 -1.74 -11.35 0.41
CA THR A 16 -1.67 -10.11 -0.38
C THR A 16 -3.01 -9.40 -0.42
N HIS A 17 -2.97 -8.08 -0.62
CA HIS A 17 -4.18 -7.29 -0.82
C HIS A 17 -4.98 -7.75 -2.04
N MET A 18 -4.29 -8.16 -3.11
CA MET A 18 -4.97 -8.65 -4.31
C MET A 18 -5.69 -9.98 -4.06
N SER A 19 -5.10 -10.88 -3.26
CA SER A 19 -5.76 -12.14 -2.89
C SER A 19 -7.04 -11.89 -2.09
N VAL A 20 -7.03 -10.92 -1.17
CA VAL A 20 -8.24 -10.50 -0.44
C VAL A 20 -9.31 -10.02 -1.42
N ALA A 21 -8.95 -9.16 -2.36
CA ALA A 21 -9.89 -8.64 -3.36
C ALA A 21 -10.45 -9.75 -4.25
N VAL A 22 -9.64 -10.72 -4.64
CA VAL A 22 -10.08 -11.89 -5.43
C VAL A 22 -11.10 -12.73 -4.66
N ASP A 23 -10.91 -12.91 -3.36
CA ASP A 23 -11.89 -13.64 -2.53
C ASP A 23 -13.26 -12.96 -2.53
N VAL A 24 -13.28 -11.63 -2.47
CA VAL A 24 -14.53 -10.86 -2.55
C VAL A 24 -15.14 -10.96 -3.97
N LEU A 25 -14.33 -10.79 -5.01
CA LEU A 25 -14.79 -10.87 -6.39
C LEU A 25 -15.40 -12.25 -6.72
N SER A 26 -14.77 -13.31 -6.25
CA SER A 26 -15.20 -14.69 -6.51
C SER A 26 -16.40 -15.14 -5.65
N GLY A 27 -16.77 -14.36 -4.65
CA GLY A 27 -17.84 -14.73 -3.71
C GLY A 27 -17.39 -15.65 -2.58
N ALA A 28 -16.08 -15.92 -2.47
CA ALA A 28 -15.54 -16.70 -1.34
C ALA A 28 -15.66 -15.94 -0.01
N ALA A 29 -15.68 -14.61 -0.07
CA ALA A 29 -15.93 -13.75 1.07
C ALA A 29 -16.87 -12.61 0.68
N ASP A 30 -17.61 -12.07 1.66
CA ASP A 30 -18.49 -10.93 1.46
C ASP A 30 -17.75 -9.60 1.55
N CYS A 31 -16.68 -9.54 2.34
CA CYS A 31 -15.83 -8.37 2.50
C CYS A 31 -14.43 -8.79 2.95
N GLY A 32 -13.50 -7.86 2.86
CA GLY A 32 -12.13 -8.07 3.33
C GLY A 32 -11.42 -6.73 3.52
N MET A 33 -10.36 -6.73 4.31
CA MET A 33 -9.50 -5.54 4.48
C MET A 33 -8.37 -5.56 3.47
N ALA A 34 -8.29 -4.50 2.67
CA ALA A 34 -7.26 -4.34 1.66
C ALA A 34 -7.10 -2.87 1.28
N ILE A 35 -6.12 -2.59 0.44
CA ILE A 35 -5.90 -1.24 -0.08
C ILE A 35 -6.87 -0.90 -1.22
N TYR A 36 -7.13 0.38 -1.41
CA TYR A 36 -8.02 0.86 -2.47
C TYR A 36 -7.56 0.42 -3.87
N ALA A 37 -6.25 0.41 -4.13
CA ALA A 37 -5.73 0.01 -5.44
C ALA A 37 -6.16 -1.41 -5.83
N ALA A 38 -6.25 -2.33 -4.89
CA ALA A 38 -6.72 -3.69 -5.15
C ALA A 38 -8.22 -3.72 -5.49
N ALA A 39 -9.03 -2.96 -4.74
CA ALA A 39 -10.46 -2.85 -5.03
C ALA A 39 -10.71 -2.21 -6.40
N LYS A 40 -9.99 -1.13 -6.71
CA LYS A 40 -10.10 -0.45 -8.02
C LYS A 40 -9.72 -1.37 -9.18
N ALA A 41 -8.65 -2.14 -9.03
CA ALA A 41 -8.17 -3.04 -10.08
C ALA A 41 -9.21 -4.10 -10.46
N LEU A 42 -10.05 -4.53 -9.53
CA LEU A 42 -11.10 -5.53 -9.75
C LEU A 42 -12.52 -4.93 -9.78
N ASP A 43 -12.63 -3.62 -9.83
CA ASP A 43 -13.90 -2.88 -9.87
C ASP A 43 -14.84 -3.25 -8.72
N LEU A 44 -14.27 -3.33 -7.51
CA LEU A 44 -15.01 -3.62 -6.29
C LEU A 44 -15.32 -2.33 -5.52
N ASP A 45 -16.40 -2.36 -4.75
CA ASP A 45 -16.74 -1.28 -3.83
C ASP A 45 -15.69 -1.18 -2.72
N PHE A 46 -15.47 0.04 -2.23
CA PHE A 46 -14.46 0.31 -1.20
C PHE A 46 -14.98 1.28 -0.16
N ILE A 47 -14.81 0.93 1.11
CA ILE A 47 -15.15 1.79 2.24
C ILE A 47 -13.85 2.24 2.90
N PRO A 48 -13.47 3.53 2.79
CA PRO A 48 -12.24 4.03 3.41
C PRO A 48 -12.31 3.92 4.94
N MET A 49 -11.27 3.39 5.56
CA MET A 49 -11.16 3.28 7.01
C MET A 49 -10.03 4.12 7.58
N ASP A 50 -8.84 4.05 6.98
CA ASP A 50 -7.67 4.75 7.47
C ASP A 50 -6.64 4.96 6.36
N ARG A 51 -5.63 5.77 6.65
CA ARG A 51 -4.47 6.01 5.78
C ARG A 51 -3.20 5.77 6.56
N GLU A 52 -2.18 5.29 5.88
CA GLU A 52 -0.85 5.10 6.46
C GLU A 52 0.22 5.64 5.53
N GLN A 53 1.36 6.02 6.10
CA GLN A 53 2.50 6.52 5.36
C GLN A 53 3.50 5.40 5.11
N TYR A 54 3.97 5.29 3.87
CA TYR A 54 5.04 4.38 3.49
C TYR A 54 6.35 5.12 3.41
N ASP A 55 7.35 4.63 4.14
CA ASP A 55 8.68 5.21 4.16
C ASP A 55 9.73 4.20 3.72
N LEU A 56 10.73 4.67 2.98
CA LEU A 56 11.97 3.92 2.77
C LEU A 56 12.94 4.28 3.89
N VAL A 57 13.47 3.27 4.55
CA VAL A 57 14.50 3.42 5.58
C VAL A 57 15.84 3.04 4.97
N ILE A 58 16.77 3.99 4.92
CA ILE A 58 18.06 3.81 4.26
C ILE A 58 19.16 4.17 5.27
N PRO A 59 20.10 3.24 5.56
CA PRO A 59 21.28 3.60 6.34
C PRO A 59 22.09 4.70 5.65
N SER A 60 22.52 5.69 6.42
CA SER A 60 23.19 6.89 5.87
C SER A 60 24.41 6.55 5.00
N GLU A 61 25.12 5.49 5.34
CA GLU A 61 26.31 5.02 4.61
C GLU A 61 26.00 4.60 3.17
N PHE A 62 24.74 4.26 2.84
CA PHE A 62 24.33 3.84 1.51
C PHE A 62 23.69 4.94 0.67
N LEU A 63 23.55 6.15 1.19
CA LEU A 63 22.91 7.25 0.45
C LEU A 63 23.63 7.64 -0.83
N GLU A 64 24.96 7.40 -0.89
CA GLU A 64 25.76 7.67 -2.09
C GLU A 64 25.91 6.46 -3.02
N ASP A 65 25.36 5.31 -2.64
CA ASP A 65 25.37 4.12 -3.50
C ASP A 65 24.59 4.39 -4.79
N PRO A 66 25.18 4.10 -5.97
CA PRO A 66 24.51 4.37 -7.25
C PRO A 66 23.14 3.70 -7.39
N ASN A 67 22.95 2.51 -6.84
CA ASN A 67 21.68 1.80 -6.92
C ASN A 67 20.63 2.49 -6.05
N ILE A 68 21.00 2.95 -4.85
CA ILE A 68 20.11 3.71 -3.98
C ILE A 68 19.77 5.06 -4.61
N ARG A 69 20.75 5.73 -5.19
CA ARG A 69 20.53 6.98 -5.95
C ARG A 69 19.52 6.78 -7.07
N ALA A 70 19.65 5.70 -7.82
CA ALA A 70 18.70 5.38 -8.90
C ALA A 70 17.28 5.19 -8.38
N VAL A 71 17.10 4.51 -7.25
CA VAL A 71 15.80 4.36 -6.60
C VAL A 71 15.24 5.72 -6.17
N LEU A 72 16.05 6.55 -5.49
CA LEU A 72 15.62 7.87 -5.03
C LEU A 72 15.23 8.78 -6.20
N ASP A 73 16.02 8.79 -7.28
CA ASP A 73 15.71 9.58 -8.48
C ASP A 73 14.39 9.13 -9.10
N THR A 74 14.14 7.82 -9.13
CA THR A 74 12.91 7.24 -9.67
C THR A 74 11.69 7.68 -8.86
N ILE A 75 11.72 7.54 -7.53
CA ILE A 75 10.56 7.89 -6.68
C ILE A 75 10.30 9.40 -6.62
N ARG A 76 11.29 10.23 -6.99
CA ARG A 76 11.14 11.68 -7.12
C ARG A 76 10.64 12.12 -8.49
N SER A 77 10.63 11.23 -9.47
CA SER A 77 10.26 11.56 -10.84
C SER A 77 8.76 11.80 -10.99
N GLN A 78 8.40 12.65 -11.95
CA GLN A 78 6.98 12.88 -12.29
C GLN A 78 6.34 11.62 -12.86
N ARG A 79 7.09 10.85 -13.65
CA ARG A 79 6.61 9.57 -14.20
C ARG A 79 6.19 8.60 -13.12
N PHE A 80 6.96 8.48 -12.04
CA PHE A 80 6.61 7.64 -10.89
C PHE A 80 5.35 8.13 -10.20
N ARG A 81 5.25 9.44 -9.94
CA ARG A 81 4.07 10.03 -9.30
C ARG A 81 2.80 9.81 -10.13
N ASP A 82 2.90 10.00 -11.42
CA ASP A 82 1.75 9.78 -12.33
C ASP A 82 1.33 8.31 -12.32
N ARG A 83 2.28 7.40 -12.35
CA ARG A 83 2.00 5.97 -12.31
C ARG A 83 1.34 5.55 -11.00
N VAL A 84 1.82 6.07 -9.88
CA VAL A 84 1.23 5.80 -8.55
C VAL A 84 -0.21 6.31 -8.49
N ARG A 85 -0.49 7.51 -9.04
CA ARG A 85 -1.85 8.05 -9.09
C ARG A 85 -2.81 7.18 -9.91
N GLU A 86 -2.32 6.54 -10.98
CA GLU A 86 -3.14 5.64 -11.80
C GLU A 86 -3.65 4.42 -11.01
N PHE A 87 -2.89 3.92 -10.05
CA PHE A 87 -3.36 2.83 -9.19
C PHE A 87 -4.53 3.25 -8.30
N GLY A 88 -4.59 4.52 -7.90
CA GLY A 88 -5.61 5.08 -7.03
C GLY A 88 -5.37 4.82 -5.55
N GLY A 89 -5.85 5.74 -4.72
CA GLY A 89 -5.77 5.64 -3.27
C GLY A 89 -4.44 6.06 -2.65
N TYR A 90 -3.44 6.41 -3.45
CA TYR A 90 -2.14 6.89 -2.98
C TYR A 90 -2.00 8.39 -3.16
N ASP A 91 -1.26 9.02 -2.25
CA ASP A 91 -0.84 10.41 -2.38
C ASP A 91 0.68 10.48 -2.55
N PRO A 92 1.19 10.61 -3.79
CA PRO A 92 2.63 10.70 -4.05
C PRO A 92 3.19 12.13 -3.97
N SER A 93 2.45 13.11 -3.47
CA SER A 93 2.87 14.52 -3.47
C SER A 93 4.19 14.74 -2.75
N LYS A 94 4.50 13.94 -1.73
CA LYS A 94 5.74 14.01 -0.95
C LYS A 94 6.74 12.91 -1.31
N SER A 95 6.52 12.19 -2.42
CA SER A 95 7.38 11.08 -2.83
C SER A 95 8.83 11.53 -3.00
N GLY A 96 9.75 10.86 -2.31
CA GLY A 96 11.18 11.14 -2.36
C GLY A 96 11.65 12.28 -1.45
N GLU A 97 10.76 12.91 -0.68
CA GLU A 97 11.15 13.88 0.34
C GLU A 97 11.74 13.18 1.57
N LEU A 98 12.71 13.84 2.20
CA LEU A 98 13.26 13.38 3.47
C LEU A 98 12.22 13.59 4.57
N ALA A 99 11.71 12.50 5.14
CA ALA A 99 10.70 12.57 6.21
C ALA A 99 11.34 12.72 7.57
N MET A 100 12.44 12.01 7.81
CA MET A 100 13.15 12.02 9.10
C MET A 100 14.60 11.60 8.90
N GLU A 101 15.49 12.24 9.61
CA GLU A 101 16.88 11.81 9.76
C GLU A 101 17.14 11.43 11.22
N PHE A 102 17.59 10.20 11.41
CA PHE A 102 17.85 9.68 12.75
C PHE A 102 19.34 9.48 12.96
N ASN A 103 19.89 10.21 13.92
CA ASN A 103 21.30 10.08 14.35
C ASN A 103 21.32 9.56 15.78
N PRO A 104 21.75 8.31 15.99
CA PRO A 104 21.85 7.73 17.32
C PRO A 104 22.94 8.37 18.19
#